data_a0c39c32a0e5ed64f0fc29f1840b4af9
#
_entry.id   a0c39c32a0e5ed64f0fc29f1840b4af9
#
_cell.length_a   1.000
_cell.length_b   1.000
_cell.length_c   1.000
_cell.angle_alpha   90.00
_cell.angle_beta   90.00
_cell.angle_gamma   90.00
#
_symmetry.space_group_name_H-M   'P 1'
#
loop_
_entity.id
_entity.type
_entity.pdbx_description
1 polymer ?
#
loop_
_entity_poly.entity_id
_entity_poly.type
_entity_poly.pdbx_seq_one_letter_code
_entity_poly.pdbx_strand_id
1 'polypeptide(L)'
;MLKTRITDLFGLGTSSYTRGMQWVGYAELVSAVSNAGALGILTALTQPTPEDLAKEIERTREMTDKPFGVNLTVLPTINPPPYEEYAQAIVGSGIKIVETAGRSPEPFMNLFKEYDVKVIHKCTSVRHALKHSRLSKRNNN
;
A
#
# COMPACT_ATOMS: atom_id res chain seq x y z
N MET A 1 -23.20 8.02 -8.03
CA MET A 1 -22.00 7.52 -7.34
C MET A 1 -21.67 8.46 -6.21
N LEU A 2 -21.44 7.97 -4.99
CA LEU A 2 -21.16 8.81 -3.83
C LEU A 2 -19.71 9.30 -3.90
N LYS A 3 -19.50 10.62 -4.05
CA LYS A 3 -18.17 11.24 -3.99
C LYS A 3 -17.76 11.44 -2.53
N THR A 4 -16.56 11.00 -2.19
CA THR A 4 -15.94 11.16 -0.88
C THR A 4 -14.49 11.62 -1.03
N ARG A 5 -13.88 12.11 0.05
CA ARG A 5 -12.44 12.46 0.03
C ARG A 5 -11.54 11.29 -0.38
N ILE A 6 -11.94 10.06 -0.07
CA ILE A 6 -11.19 8.84 -0.47
C ILE A 6 -11.31 8.61 -1.96
N THR A 7 -12.52 8.72 -2.56
CA THR A 7 -12.68 8.54 -4.00
C THR A 7 -11.91 9.58 -4.79
N ASP A 8 -11.90 10.84 -4.34
CA ASP A 8 -11.16 11.91 -5.00
C ASP A 8 -9.64 11.76 -4.83
N LEU A 9 -9.18 11.34 -3.63
CA LEU A 9 -7.76 11.16 -3.34
C LEU A 9 -7.09 10.07 -4.18
N PHE A 10 -7.81 8.97 -4.44
CA PHE A 10 -7.26 7.79 -5.12
C PHE A 10 -7.84 7.55 -6.52
N GLY A 11 -8.74 8.40 -7.00
CA GLY A 11 -9.36 8.25 -8.32
C GLY A 11 -10.28 7.02 -8.43
N LEU A 12 -11.04 6.73 -7.35
CA LEU A 12 -11.86 5.53 -7.27
C LEU A 12 -13.32 5.78 -7.67
N GLY A 13 -13.98 4.73 -8.15
CA GLY A 13 -15.42 4.71 -8.40
C GLY A 13 -16.25 4.58 -7.14
N THR A 14 -15.73 3.95 -6.10
CA THR A 14 -16.38 3.76 -4.79
C THR A 14 -15.38 3.94 -3.66
N SER A 15 -15.84 4.33 -2.46
CA SER A 15 -15.00 4.51 -1.27
C SER A 15 -14.66 3.20 -0.55
N SER A 16 -14.65 2.10 -1.28
CA SER A 16 -14.29 0.77 -0.76
C SER A 16 -12.87 0.40 -1.16
N TYR A 17 -12.18 -0.35 -0.31
CA TYR A 17 -10.89 -0.94 -0.64
C TYR A 17 -10.70 -2.28 0.08
N THR A 18 -9.91 -3.16 -0.52
CA THR A 18 -9.45 -4.36 0.17
C THR A 18 -8.28 -4.00 1.10
N ARG A 19 -8.03 -4.85 2.08
CA ARG A 19 -6.84 -4.76 2.92
C ARG A 19 -5.76 -5.70 2.40
N GLY A 20 -4.51 -5.48 2.82
CA GLY A 20 -3.48 -6.49 2.65
C GLY A 20 -3.91 -7.79 3.35
N MET A 21 -4.07 -8.83 2.58
CA MET A 21 -4.46 -10.17 3.04
C MET A 21 -3.38 -11.15 2.61
N GLN A 22 -2.59 -11.62 3.58
CA GLN A 22 -1.52 -12.59 3.31
C GLN A 22 -2.10 -13.86 2.70
N TRP A 23 -1.45 -14.39 1.67
CA TRP A 23 -1.84 -15.55 0.88
C TRP A 23 -3.17 -15.43 0.11
N VAL A 24 -3.76 -14.24 0.05
CA VAL A 24 -5.02 -13.96 -0.67
C VAL A 24 -4.90 -12.76 -1.60
N GLY A 25 -4.15 -11.73 -1.18
CA GLY A 25 -3.97 -10.49 -1.94
C GLY A 25 -2.99 -10.64 -3.10
N TYR A 26 -3.34 -11.45 -4.09
CA TYR A 26 -2.64 -11.64 -5.36
C TYR A 26 -3.27 -10.84 -6.49
N ALA A 27 -2.63 -10.84 -7.66
CA ALA A 27 -3.03 -10.08 -8.84
C ALA A 27 -4.51 -10.32 -9.25
N GLU A 28 -5.01 -11.55 -9.13
CA GLU A 28 -6.40 -11.90 -9.50
C GLU A 28 -7.42 -11.15 -8.65
N LEU A 29 -7.26 -11.17 -7.33
CA LEU A 29 -8.18 -10.47 -6.44
C LEU A 29 -8.04 -8.96 -6.59
N VAL A 30 -6.81 -8.48 -6.65
CA VAL A 30 -6.51 -7.04 -6.72
C VAL A 30 -7.07 -6.45 -7.99
N SER A 31 -6.84 -7.07 -9.15
CA SER A 31 -7.37 -6.61 -10.44
C SER A 31 -8.90 -6.67 -10.48
N ALA A 32 -9.52 -7.73 -9.97
CA ALA A 32 -10.98 -7.85 -9.93
C ALA A 32 -11.61 -6.72 -9.10
N VAL A 33 -11.04 -6.41 -7.93
CA VAL A 33 -11.52 -5.32 -7.06
C VAL A 33 -11.32 -3.96 -7.72
N SER A 34 -10.16 -3.72 -8.34
CA SER A 34 -9.86 -2.47 -9.02
C SER A 34 -10.75 -2.27 -10.25
N ASN A 35 -10.97 -3.30 -11.05
CA ASN A 35 -11.88 -3.27 -12.20
C ASN A 35 -13.34 -3.02 -11.79
N ALA A 36 -13.74 -3.42 -10.58
CA ALA A 36 -15.05 -3.09 -10.01
C ALA A 36 -15.15 -1.63 -9.50
N GLY A 37 -14.08 -0.83 -9.60
CA GLY A 37 -14.05 0.58 -9.22
C GLY A 37 -13.68 0.85 -7.75
N ALA A 38 -13.29 -0.18 -7.00
CA ALA A 38 -12.73 -0.07 -5.65
C ALA A 38 -11.18 -0.02 -5.69
N LEU A 39 -10.51 0.06 -4.55
CA LEU A 39 -9.06 -0.02 -4.47
C LEU A 39 -8.64 -1.44 -4.08
N GLY A 40 -8.07 -2.19 -5.02
CA GLY A 40 -7.40 -3.46 -4.75
C GLY A 40 -6.05 -3.24 -4.06
N ILE A 41 -5.70 -4.09 -3.09
CA ILE A 41 -4.43 -4.03 -2.36
C ILE A 41 -3.68 -5.35 -2.47
N LEU A 42 -2.56 -5.32 -3.17
CA LEU A 42 -1.62 -6.43 -3.28
C LEU A 42 -0.84 -6.60 -1.97
N THR A 43 -0.55 -7.82 -1.55
CA THR A 43 0.19 -8.06 -0.30
C THR A 43 1.66 -8.37 -0.58
N ALA A 44 2.56 -7.44 -0.22
CA ALA A 44 3.98 -7.55 -0.53
C ALA A 44 4.63 -8.82 0.05
N LEU A 45 4.41 -9.07 1.34
CA LEU A 45 5.06 -10.19 2.04
C LEU A 45 4.45 -11.57 1.74
N THR A 46 3.49 -11.66 0.85
CA THR A 46 3.06 -12.92 0.24
C THR A 46 4.08 -13.38 -0.82
N GLN A 47 4.80 -12.44 -1.39
CA GLN A 47 5.87 -12.73 -2.36
C GLN A 47 7.17 -13.06 -1.60
N PRO A 48 7.89 -14.13 -1.99
CA PRO A 48 9.10 -14.58 -1.27
C PRO A 48 10.24 -13.56 -1.28
N THR A 49 10.35 -12.78 -2.38
CA THR A 49 11.42 -11.79 -2.57
C THR A 49 10.87 -10.45 -3.10
N PRO A 50 11.63 -9.35 -2.95
CA PRO A 50 11.28 -8.07 -3.57
C PRO A 50 11.14 -8.14 -5.10
N GLU A 51 11.94 -8.98 -5.77
CA GLU A 51 11.88 -9.20 -7.21
C GLU A 51 10.59 -9.92 -7.62
N ASP A 52 10.14 -10.88 -6.83
CA ASP A 52 8.86 -11.57 -7.07
C ASP A 52 7.68 -10.63 -6.82
N LEU A 53 7.80 -9.70 -5.85
CA LEU A 53 6.82 -8.63 -5.69
C LEU A 53 6.76 -7.74 -6.94
N ALA A 54 7.89 -7.34 -7.51
CA ALA A 54 7.91 -6.53 -8.72
C ALA A 54 7.22 -7.24 -9.89
N LYS A 55 7.45 -8.54 -10.07
CA LYS A 55 6.77 -9.36 -11.09
C LYS A 55 5.26 -9.43 -10.84
N GLU A 56 4.82 -9.59 -9.60
CA GLU A 56 3.41 -9.67 -9.27
C GLU A 56 2.70 -8.31 -9.44
N ILE A 57 3.40 -7.19 -9.21
CA ILE A 57 2.90 -5.86 -9.52
C ILE A 57 2.69 -5.73 -11.04
N GLU A 58 3.65 -6.16 -11.85
CA GLU A 58 3.53 -6.10 -13.31
C GLU A 58 2.40 -6.99 -13.81
N ARG A 59 2.32 -8.22 -13.31
CA ARG A 59 1.20 -9.12 -13.59
C ARG A 59 -0.16 -8.49 -13.24
N THR A 60 -0.24 -7.74 -12.15
CA THR A 60 -1.47 -7.02 -11.79
C THR A 60 -1.80 -5.93 -12.82
N ARG A 61 -0.79 -5.22 -13.35
CA ARG A 61 -0.99 -4.22 -14.41
C ARG A 61 -1.46 -4.80 -15.73
N GLU A 62 -1.05 -6.00 -16.07
CA GLU A 62 -1.57 -6.70 -17.23
C GLU A 62 -3.07 -7.02 -17.12
N MET A 63 -3.59 -7.11 -15.89
CA MET A 63 -4.99 -7.49 -15.60
C MET A 63 -5.90 -6.29 -15.32
N THR A 64 -5.35 -5.08 -15.07
CA THR A 64 -6.14 -3.87 -14.80
C THR A 64 -5.38 -2.59 -15.16
N ASP A 65 -6.11 -1.62 -15.73
CA ASP A 65 -5.66 -0.24 -15.95
C ASP A 65 -6.08 0.70 -14.79
N LYS A 66 -6.78 0.17 -13.79
CA LYS A 66 -7.31 0.93 -12.66
C LYS A 66 -6.28 1.06 -11.52
N PRO A 67 -6.43 2.08 -10.66
CA PRO A 67 -5.57 2.23 -9.50
C PRO A 67 -5.63 0.99 -8.59
N PHE A 68 -4.46 0.57 -8.11
CA PHE A 68 -4.32 -0.39 -7.03
C PHE A 68 -3.15 0.00 -6.14
N GLY A 69 -3.11 -0.56 -4.94
CA GLY A 69 -2.04 -0.31 -3.98
C GLY A 69 -1.32 -1.59 -3.57
N VAL A 70 -0.26 -1.42 -2.77
CA VAL A 70 0.52 -2.50 -2.20
C VAL A 70 0.54 -2.38 -0.68
N ASN A 71 0.30 -3.48 0.02
CA ASN A 71 0.44 -3.54 1.48
C ASN A 71 1.87 -3.93 1.88
N LEU A 72 2.46 -3.16 2.79
CA LEU A 72 3.70 -3.50 3.47
C LEU A 72 3.45 -3.50 4.99
N THR A 73 3.24 -4.69 5.56
CA THR A 73 3.01 -4.86 7.00
C THR A 73 4.32 -5.13 7.72
N VAL A 74 4.73 -4.24 8.61
CA VAL A 74 5.97 -4.34 9.38
C VAL A 74 5.68 -4.93 10.75
N LEU A 75 6.01 -6.20 10.94
CA LEU A 75 5.82 -6.92 12.21
C LEU A 75 7.14 -7.11 12.96
N PRO A 76 7.13 -7.12 14.30
CA PRO A 76 8.27 -7.55 15.09
C PRO A 76 8.45 -9.07 14.88
N THR A 77 9.55 -9.46 14.25
CA THR A 77 9.92 -10.86 14.02
C THR A 77 11.36 -11.08 14.42
N ILE A 78 11.73 -12.33 14.74
CA ILE A 78 13.12 -12.70 15.07
C ILE A 78 14.01 -12.53 13.83
N ASN A 79 13.51 -12.92 12.66
CA ASN A 79 14.17 -12.75 11.36
C ASN A 79 13.30 -11.82 10.49
N PRO A 80 13.52 -10.49 10.53
CA PRO A 80 12.71 -9.57 9.75
C PRO A 80 12.98 -9.73 8.25
N PRO A 81 11.93 -9.70 7.42
CA PRO A 81 12.11 -9.57 5.98
C PRO A 81 12.91 -8.29 5.64
N PRO A 82 13.53 -8.20 4.47
CA PRO A 82 14.24 -7.00 4.02
C PRO A 82 13.23 -5.91 3.62
N TYR A 83 12.58 -5.30 4.61
CA TYR A 83 11.50 -4.33 4.39
C TYR A 83 11.88 -3.15 3.51
N GLU A 84 13.14 -2.68 3.62
CA GLU A 84 13.64 -1.58 2.80
C GLU A 84 13.72 -1.97 1.33
N GLU A 85 14.17 -3.18 1.01
CA GLU A 85 14.21 -3.70 -0.35
C GLU A 85 12.81 -3.88 -0.94
N TYR A 86 11.84 -4.36 -0.14
CA TYR A 86 10.43 -4.38 -0.54
C TYR A 86 9.89 -2.97 -0.81
N ALA A 87 10.20 -1.99 0.04
CA ALA A 87 9.79 -0.61 -0.19
C ALA A 87 10.40 -0.04 -1.48
N GLN A 88 11.68 -0.33 -1.76
CA GLN A 88 12.34 0.03 -3.01
C GLN A 88 11.68 -0.64 -4.23
N ALA A 89 11.36 -1.92 -4.16
CA ALA A 89 10.66 -2.63 -5.23
C ALA A 89 9.28 -2.01 -5.52
N ILE A 90 8.54 -1.61 -4.47
CA ILE A 90 7.24 -0.94 -4.59
C ILE A 90 7.38 0.38 -5.36
N VAL A 91 8.28 1.27 -4.94
CA VAL A 91 8.45 2.58 -5.60
C VAL A 91 9.07 2.44 -6.98
N GLY A 92 10.06 1.55 -7.14
CA GLY A 92 10.71 1.25 -8.42
C GLY A 92 9.73 0.68 -9.45
N SER A 93 8.71 -0.03 -9.01
CA SER A 93 7.60 -0.50 -9.85
C SER A 93 6.55 0.60 -10.12
N GLY A 94 6.74 1.85 -9.69
CA GLY A 94 5.82 2.96 -9.98
C GLY A 94 4.50 2.92 -9.21
N ILE A 95 4.40 2.19 -8.13
CA ILE A 95 3.21 2.17 -7.26
C ILE A 95 3.04 3.53 -6.58
N LYS A 96 1.81 4.04 -6.55
CA LYS A 96 1.47 5.35 -5.97
C LYS A 96 0.61 5.27 -4.71
N ILE A 97 0.21 4.07 -4.30
CA ILE A 97 -0.63 3.86 -3.12
C ILE A 97 -0.03 2.71 -2.31
N VAL A 98 0.32 2.98 -1.06
CA VAL A 98 0.86 1.96 -0.14
C VAL A 98 0.01 1.92 1.13
N GLU A 99 -0.45 0.73 1.47
CA GLU A 99 -1.03 0.46 2.79
C GLU A 99 0.06 -0.06 3.71
N THR A 100 0.26 0.59 4.85
CA THR A 100 1.18 0.12 5.89
C THR A 100 0.44 -0.32 7.14
N ALA A 101 0.98 -1.29 7.86
CA ALA A 101 0.43 -1.80 9.11
C ALA A 101 1.52 -2.27 10.06
N GLY A 102 1.16 -2.52 11.31
CA GLY A 102 2.07 -2.99 12.33
C GLY A 102 2.87 -1.85 12.96
N ARG A 103 4.20 -1.86 12.79
CA ARG A 103 5.07 -0.79 13.30
C ARG A 103 4.91 0.51 12.50
N SER A 104 5.49 1.59 13.04
CA SER A 104 5.49 2.90 12.38
C SER A 104 6.06 2.83 10.97
N PRO A 105 5.41 3.46 9.97
CA PRO A 105 5.94 3.56 8.61
C PRO A 105 7.06 4.61 8.48
N GLU A 106 7.42 5.29 9.56
CA GLU A 106 8.38 6.41 9.59
C GLU A 106 9.69 6.14 8.83
N PRO A 107 10.32 4.95 8.92
CA PRO A 107 11.54 4.66 8.17
C PRO A 107 11.40 4.77 6.65
N PHE A 108 10.20 4.53 6.12
CA PHE A 108 9.93 4.51 4.67
C PHE A 108 9.32 5.82 4.15
N MET A 109 8.91 6.74 5.05
CA MET A 109 8.15 7.93 4.65
C MET A 109 8.92 8.88 3.74
N ASN A 110 10.23 9.02 3.92
CA ASN A 110 11.06 9.85 3.03
C ASN A 110 11.09 9.27 1.62
N LEU A 111 11.30 7.97 1.48
CA LEU A 111 11.28 7.26 0.21
C LEU A 111 9.90 7.40 -0.45
N PHE A 112 8.83 7.14 0.26
CA PHE A 112 7.47 7.25 -0.28
C PHE A 112 7.12 8.68 -0.72
N LYS A 113 7.59 9.69 0.01
CA LYS A 113 7.41 11.09 -0.36
C LYS A 113 8.19 11.47 -1.63
N GLU A 114 9.42 11.03 -1.76
CA GLU A 114 10.27 11.27 -2.94
C GLU A 114 9.59 10.77 -4.24
N TYR A 115 8.88 9.63 -4.15
CA TYR A 115 8.19 9.02 -5.28
C TYR A 115 6.70 9.38 -5.37
N ASP A 116 6.22 10.38 -4.61
CA ASP A 116 4.81 10.81 -4.56
C ASP A 116 3.83 9.67 -4.26
N VAL A 117 4.19 8.81 -3.30
CA VAL A 117 3.37 7.70 -2.84
C VAL A 117 2.44 8.15 -1.73
N LYS A 118 1.16 7.88 -1.88
CA LYS A 118 0.14 8.10 -0.84
C LYS A 118 0.10 6.91 0.12
N VAL A 119 0.24 7.18 1.42
CA VAL A 119 0.30 6.15 2.44
C VAL A 119 -1.00 6.06 3.23
N ILE A 120 -1.58 4.86 3.29
CA ILE A 120 -2.70 4.50 4.16
C ILE A 120 -2.15 3.71 5.34
N HIS A 121 -2.08 4.31 6.54
CA HIS A 121 -1.57 3.58 7.69
C HIS A 121 -2.69 3.02 8.55
N LYS A 122 -2.71 1.69 8.74
CA LYS A 122 -3.66 1.02 9.63
C LYS A 122 -3.26 1.20 11.08
N CYS A 123 -4.12 1.84 11.86
CA CYS A 123 -3.92 2.11 13.27
C CYS A 123 -4.85 1.25 14.14
N THR A 124 -4.34 0.75 15.26
CA THR A 124 -5.07 -0.09 16.20
C THR A 124 -5.81 0.70 17.29
N SER A 125 -5.53 2.01 17.42
CA SER A 125 -6.15 2.88 18.41
C SER A 125 -6.13 4.34 17.98
N VAL A 126 -6.98 5.17 18.58
CA VAL A 126 -6.98 6.63 18.38
C VAL A 126 -5.62 7.24 18.74
N ARG A 127 -5.00 6.80 19.83
CA ARG A 127 -3.64 7.25 20.23
C ARG A 127 -2.61 6.96 19.15
N HIS A 128 -2.67 5.79 18.54
CA HIS A 128 -1.79 5.38 17.44
C HIS A 128 -2.02 6.28 16.22
N ALA A 129 -3.27 6.49 15.82
CA ALA A 129 -3.62 7.37 14.70
C ALA A 129 -3.13 8.81 14.90
N LEU A 130 -3.35 9.39 16.08
CA LEU A 130 -2.89 10.74 16.42
C LEU A 130 -1.37 10.88 16.38
N LYS A 131 -0.62 9.86 16.81
CA LYS A 131 0.84 9.84 16.71
C LYS A 131 1.29 9.93 15.25
N HIS A 132 0.70 9.11 14.38
CA HIS A 132 1.11 9.03 12.96
C HIS A 132 0.59 10.21 12.12
N SER A 133 -0.56 10.79 12.44
CA SER A 133 -1.03 12.01 11.75
C SER A 133 -0.10 13.22 11.95
N ARG A 134 0.63 13.26 13.07
CA ARG A 134 1.64 14.30 13.33
C ARG A 134 2.91 14.13 12.49
N LEU A 135 3.28 12.89 12.16
CA LEU A 135 4.43 12.61 11.28
C LEU A 135 4.18 13.13 9.86
N SER A 136 2.96 12.97 9.34
CA SER A 136 2.57 13.50 8.03
C SER A 136 2.69 15.03 7.97
N LYS A 137 2.41 15.75 9.05
CA LYS A 137 2.49 17.23 9.10
C LYS A 137 3.92 17.75 9.24
N ARG A 138 4.82 17.02 9.92
CA ARG A 138 6.23 17.43 10.09
C ARG A 138 7.04 17.39 8.81
N ASN A 139 6.60 16.60 7.84
CA ASN A 139 7.29 16.43 6.57
C ASN A 139 6.78 17.37 5.47
N ASN A 140 5.86 18.30 5.79
CA ASN A 140 5.29 19.27 4.86
C ASN A 140 5.79 20.72 5.09
N ASN A 141 6.82 20.90 5.95
CA ASN A 141 7.50 22.18 6.15
C ASN A 141 8.90 22.16 5.56
#